data_f150d575af7bc4652db2df1f75e46412
#
_entry.id   f150d575af7bc4652db2df1f75e46412
#
_cell.length_a   1.000
_cell.length_b   1.000
_cell.length_c   1.000
_cell.angle_alpha   90.00
_cell.angle_beta   90.00
_cell.angle_gamma   90.00
#
_symmetry.space_group_name_H-M   'P 1'
#
loop_
_entity.id
_entity.type
_entity.pdbx_description
1 polymer ?
#
loop_
_entity_poly.entity_id
_entity_poly.type
_entity_poly.pdbx_seq_one_letter_code
_entity_poly.pdbx_strand_id
1 'polypeptide(L)'
;MKLKNISNILRSNGFVNIELDNIIESKYVLRRSGGNLSQYLFSFFDKNNKEWSLISDLSIASVKKYIQSKTDKKTKWFYSGDAYKKQDKSNKSPIVKQTGFEIFGISKNKNKDDSEIIQTSIKLFRKSNYTKCKLNISNIEIFNVLVDKTSLPNRWREKIKRHFSREEYFEEL
;
A
#
# COMPACT_ATOMS: atom_id res chain seq x y z
N MET A 1 8.59 -13.86 13.74
CA MET A 1 7.88 -13.23 14.89
C MET A 1 6.47 -13.75 14.91
N LYS A 2 5.93 -14.15 16.13
CA LYS A 2 4.54 -14.59 16.21
C LYS A 2 3.60 -13.37 16.05
N LEU A 3 2.48 -13.53 15.35
CA LEU A 3 1.46 -12.48 15.11
C LEU A 3 1.05 -11.75 16.41
N LYS A 4 0.95 -12.49 17.52
CA LYS A 4 0.62 -11.92 18.85
C LYS A 4 1.61 -10.81 19.29
N ASN A 5 2.89 -10.95 18.98
CA ASN A 5 3.90 -9.96 19.33
C ASN A 5 3.78 -8.69 18.47
N ILE A 6 3.45 -8.85 17.16
CA ILE A 6 3.19 -7.72 16.25
C ILE A 6 2.01 -6.91 16.77
N SER A 7 0.89 -7.57 17.04
CA SER A 7 -0.34 -6.92 17.52
C SER A 7 -0.12 -6.14 18.83
N ASN A 8 0.66 -6.70 19.77
CA ASN A 8 0.96 -6.02 21.03
C ASN A 8 1.76 -4.73 20.80
N ILE A 9 2.77 -4.76 19.92
CA ILE A 9 3.57 -3.58 19.60
C ILE A 9 2.71 -2.52 18.93
N LEU A 10 1.86 -2.90 17.99
CA LEU A 10 0.99 -1.96 17.29
C LEU A 10 -0.04 -1.33 18.24
N ARG A 11 -0.67 -2.13 19.09
CA ARG A 11 -1.60 -1.62 20.11
C ARG A 11 -0.92 -0.66 21.08
N SER A 12 0.30 -0.97 21.56
CA SER A 12 1.05 -0.07 22.46
C SER A 12 1.48 1.25 21.79
N ASN A 13 1.49 1.32 20.45
CA ASN A 13 1.70 2.55 19.70
C ASN A 13 0.37 3.19 19.26
N GLY A 14 -0.77 2.79 19.81
CA GLY A 14 -2.08 3.40 19.60
C GLY A 14 -2.80 2.97 18.32
N PHE A 15 -2.34 1.90 17.66
CA PHE A 15 -3.06 1.34 16.50
C PHE A 15 -4.17 0.39 16.96
N VAL A 16 -5.32 0.50 16.32
CA VAL A 16 -6.50 -0.34 16.53
C VAL A 16 -6.56 -1.44 15.49
N ASN A 17 -6.80 -2.67 15.92
CA ASN A 17 -6.98 -3.79 14.99
C ASN A 17 -8.30 -3.66 14.26
N ILE A 18 -8.27 -3.84 12.95
CA ILE A 18 -9.47 -3.90 12.12
C ILE A 18 -9.51 -5.21 11.34
N GLU A 19 -10.70 -5.67 11.05
CA GLU A 19 -10.95 -6.76 10.13
C GLU A 19 -11.23 -6.20 8.73
N LEU A 20 -10.72 -6.87 7.71
CA LEU A 20 -10.87 -6.49 6.32
C LEU A 20 -11.56 -7.62 5.55
N ASP A 21 -12.37 -7.25 4.56
CA ASP A 21 -12.99 -8.19 3.66
C ASP A 21 -11.92 -8.87 2.78
N ASN A 22 -12.15 -10.14 2.46
CA ASN A 22 -11.26 -10.90 1.57
C ASN A 22 -11.56 -10.66 0.08
N ILE A 23 -12.65 -9.98 -0.23
CA ILE A 23 -13.07 -9.64 -1.59
C ILE A 23 -13.29 -8.15 -1.76
N ILE A 24 -13.03 -7.67 -2.97
CA ILE A 24 -13.20 -6.26 -3.33
C ILE A 24 -13.67 -6.16 -4.79
N GLU A 25 -14.41 -5.10 -5.14
CA GLU A 25 -14.70 -4.83 -6.54
C GLU A 25 -13.38 -4.60 -7.30
N SER A 26 -13.17 -5.34 -8.39
CA SER A 26 -11.91 -5.31 -9.17
C SER A 26 -11.48 -3.91 -9.59
N LYS A 27 -12.45 -3.02 -9.85
CA LYS A 27 -12.18 -1.61 -10.22
C LYS A 27 -11.31 -0.84 -9.23
N TYR A 28 -11.40 -1.14 -7.91
CA TYR A 28 -10.59 -0.45 -6.89
C TYR A 28 -9.12 -0.85 -6.95
N VAL A 29 -8.86 -2.10 -7.31
CA VAL A 29 -7.49 -2.60 -7.48
C VAL A 29 -6.90 -2.09 -8.80
N LEU A 30 -7.65 -2.20 -9.90
CA LEU A 30 -7.20 -1.86 -11.26
C LEU A 30 -6.89 -0.36 -11.43
N ARG A 31 -7.70 0.52 -10.81
CA ARG A 31 -7.48 1.97 -10.90
C ARG A 31 -6.13 2.44 -10.37
N ARG A 32 -5.60 1.75 -9.36
CA ARG A 32 -4.32 2.13 -8.74
C ARG A 32 -3.11 1.59 -9.49
N SER A 33 -3.26 0.46 -10.15
CA SER A 33 -2.13 -0.37 -10.54
C SER A 33 -1.81 -0.36 -12.03
N GLY A 34 -2.66 0.28 -12.83
CA GLY A 34 -2.56 0.18 -14.29
C GLY A 34 -2.94 -1.22 -14.80
N GLY A 35 -3.04 -1.37 -16.13
CA GLY A 35 -3.56 -2.59 -16.77
C GLY A 35 -2.78 -3.88 -16.49
N ASN A 36 -1.49 -3.78 -16.16
CA ASN A 36 -0.63 -4.95 -15.97
C ASN A 36 -0.98 -5.80 -14.74
N LEU A 37 -1.73 -5.26 -13.75
CA LEU A 37 -2.12 -6.04 -12.56
C LEU A 37 -3.33 -6.95 -12.77
N SER A 38 -4.11 -6.75 -13.82
CA SER A 38 -5.30 -7.58 -14.08
C SER A 38 -4.94 -9.07 -14.21
N GLN A 39 -3.80 -9.39 -14.83
CA GLN A 39 -3.32 -10.76 -14.99
C GLN A 39 -2.99 -11.46 -13.66
N TYR A 40 -2.68 -10.70 -12.60
CA TYR A 40 -2.33 -11.26 -11.30
C TYR A 40 -3.51 -11.33 -10.33
N LEU A 41 -4.70 -10.87 -10.73
CA LEU A 41 -5.90 -10.93 -9.89
C LEU A 41 -6.64 -12.24 -10.05
N PHE A 42 -7.17 -12.76 -8.94
CA PHE A 42 -8.22 -13.77 -8.94
C PHE A 42 -9.55 -13.04 -8.97
N SER A 43 -10.14 -12.90 -10.15
CA SER A 43 -11.41 -12.20 -10.35
C SER A 43 -12.54 -13.15 -10.77
N PHE A 44 -13.77 -12.76 -10.47
CA PHE A 44 -15.00 -13.48 -10.78
C PHE A 44 -16.17 -12.50 -10.89
N PHE A 45 -17.26 -12.92 -11.51
CA PHE A 45 -18.48 -12.12 -11.66
C PHE A 45 -19.57 -12.63 -10.71
N ASP A 46 -20.30 -11.70 -10.13
CA ASP A 46 -21.52 -12.02 -9.37
C ASP A 46 -22.74 -12.19 -10.31
N LYS A 47 -23.89 -12.54 -9.71
CA LYS A 47 -25.17 -12.71 -10.46
C LYS A 47 -25.65 -11.44 -11.19
N ASN A 48 -25.14 -10.28 -10.85
CA ASN A 48 -25.46 -9.00 -11.47
C ASN A 48 -24.39 -8.60 -12.51
N ASN A 49 -23.52 -9.51 -12.91
CA ASN A 49 -22.42 -9.29 -13.83
C ASN A 49 -21.40 -8.23 -13.35
N LYS A 50 -21.28 -8.06 -12.03
CA LYS A 50 -20.33 -7.17 -11.41
C LYS A 50 -19.05 -7.92 -11.10
N GLU A 51 -17.91 -7.36 -11.51
CA GLU A 51 -16.61 -8.00 -11.32
C GLU A 51 -16.06 -7.75 -9.91
N TRP A 52 -15.70 -8.84 -9.26
CA TRP A 52 -15.06 -8.89 -7.95
C TRP A 52 -13.71 -9.59 -8.06
N SER A 53 -12.82 -9.30 -7.12
CA SER A 53 -11.56 -10.02 -7.00
C SER A 53 -11.27 -10.40 -5.54
N LEU A 54 -10.50 -11.46 -5.34
CA LEU A 54 -9.84 -11.68 -4.07
C LEU A 54 -8.86 -10.52 -3.83
N ILE A 55 -8.75 -10.10 -2.56
CA ILE A 55 -7.90 -8.96 -2.23
C ILE A 55 -6.42 -9.29 -2.48
N SER A 56 -5.77 -8.50 -3.32
CA SER A 56 -4.35 -8.70 -3.66
C SER A 56 -3.40 -7.89 -2.79
N ASP A 57 -3.93 -6.89 -2.08
CA ASP A 57 -3.20 -6.02 -1.15
C ASP A 57 -4.16 -5.47 -0.09
N LEU A 58 -3.92 -5.83 1.16
CA LEU A 58 -4.78 -5.43 2.27
C LEU A 58 -4.80 -3.90 2.49
N SER A 59 -3.76 -3.16 2.05
CA SER A 59 -3.76 -1.70 2.13
C SER A 59 -4.91 -1.10 1.32
N ILE A 60 -5.25 -1.68 0.15
CA ILE A 60 -6.38 -1.20 -0.66
C ILE A 60 -7.71 -1.41 0.07
N ALA A 61 -7.88 -2.57 0.72
CA ALA A 61 -9.07 -2.84 1.51
C ALA A 61 -9.19 -1.89 2.72
N SER A 62 -8.08 -1.57 3.38
CA SER A 62 -8.05 -0.64 4.51
C SER A 62 -8.44 0.78 4.08
N VAL A 63 -7.92 1.26 2.95
CA VAL A 63 -8.30 2.55 2.36
C VAL A 63 -9.79 2.59 2.02
N LYS A 64 -10.32 1.54 1.35
CA LYS A 64 -11.75 1.42 1.06
C LYS A 64 -12.59 1.51 2.33
N LYS A 65 -12.23 0.75 3.37
CA LYS A 65 -12.92 0.76 4.66
C LYS A 65 -12.89 2.13 5.32
N TYR A 66 -11.75 2.84 5.26
CA TYR A 66 -11.64 4.19 5.78
C TYR A 66 -12.56 5.17 5.04
N ILE A 67 -12.59 5.15 3.70
CA ILE A 67 -13.48 5.99 2.91
C ILE A 67 -14.96 5.71 3.24
N GLN A 68 -15.32 4.43 3.40
CA GLN A 68 -16.69 4.03 3.75
C GLN A 68 -17.11 4.48 5.15
N SER A 69 -16.16 4.64 6.08
CA SER A 69 -16.45 5.12 7.42
C SER A 69 -16.87 6.58 7.49
N LYS A 70 -16.68 7.35 6.40
CA LYS A 70 -17.03 8.78 6.28
C LYS A 70 -16.53 9.64 7.44
N THR A 71 -15.40 9.29 8.01
CA THR A 71 -14.77 10.02 9.12
C THR A 71 -13.61 10.85 8.64
N ASP A 72 -13.48 12.08 9.11
CA ASP A 72 -12.32 12.94 8.90
C ASP A 72 -11.32 12.85 10.07
N LYS A 73 -11.66 12.06 11.09
CA LYS A 73 -10.84 11.94 12.30
C LYS A 73 -9.56 11.16 11.97
N LYS A 74 -8.45 11.64 12.53
CA LYS A 74 -7.21 10.90 12.48
C LYS A 74 -7.38 9.54 13.12
N THR A 75 -7.03 8.48 12.38
CA THR A 75 -7.26 7.09 12.75
C THR A 75 -6.00 6.29 12.49
N LYS A 76 -5.62 5.45 13.45
CA LYS A 76 -4.49 4.53 13.36
C LYS A 76 -5.01 3.11 13.35
N TRP A 77 -4.90 2.43 12.23
CA TRP A 77 -5.37 1.08 12.06
C TRP A 77 -4.23 0.11 11.78
N PHE A 78 -4.39 -1.12 12.22
CA PHE A 78 -3.59 -2.23 11.75
C PHE A 78 -4.47 -3.44 11.44
N TYR A 79 -3.96 -4.30 10.60
CA TYR A 79 -4.65 -5.49 10.12
C TYR A 79 -3.65 -6.60 9.80
N SER A 80 -4.13 -7.83 9.82
CA SER A 80 -3.41 -9.01 9.34
C SER A 80 -4.38 -9.93 8.62
N GLY A 81 -3.96 -10.50 7.50
CA GLY A 81 -4.80 -11.40 6.72
C GLY A 81 -4.04 -12.00 5.55
N ASP A 82 -4.79 -12.60 4.65
CA ASP A 82 -4.29 -13.20 3.43
C ASP A 82 -4.48 -12.26 2.25
N ALA A 83 -3.41 -12.03 1.50
CA ALA A 83 -3.44 -11.39 0.20
C ALA A 83 -3.28 -12.45 -0.90
N TYR A 84 -4.01 -12.32 -1.99
CA TYR A 84 -4.12 -13.33 -3.04
C TYR A 84 -3.57 -12.79 -4.35
N LYS A 85 -2.50 -13.41 -4.87
CA LYS A 85 -1.87 -13.00 -6.14
C LYS A 85 -1.56 -14.23 -6.97
N LYS A 86 -1.96 -14.24 -8.24
CA LYS A 86 -1.43 -15.20 -9.20
C LYS A 86 0.09 -15.01 -9.28
N GLN A 87 0.81 -16.11 -9.31
CA GLN A 87 2.28 -16.10 -9.35
C GLN A 87 2.75 -16.56 -10.72
N ASP A 88 3.77 -15.91 -11.26
CA ASP A 88 4.39 -16.30 -12.54
C ASP A 88 5.11 -17.65 -12.44
N LYS A 89 5.53 -18.03 -11.22
CA LYS A 89 6.24 -19.29 -10.97
C LYS A 89 5.34 -20.23 -10.18
N SER A 90 5.15 -21.44 -10.70
CA SER A 90 4.29 -22.48 -10.12
C SER A 90 4.66 -22.93 -8.69
N ASN A 91 5.90 -22.67 -8.26
CA ASN A 91 6.38 -23.04 -6.92
C ASN A 91 6.11 -22.00 -5.84
N LYS A 92 5.49 -20.86 -6.16
CA LYS A 92 5.13 -19.84 -5.18
C LYS A 92 3.67 -19.96 -4.80
N SER A 93 3.39 -19.87 -3.48
CA SER A 93 2.01 -19.82 -3.00
C SER A 93 1.28 -18.58 -3.55
N PRO A 94 0.06 -18.72 -4.06
CA PRO A 94 -0.77 -17.58 -4.44
C PRO A 94 -1.31 -16.82 -3.23
N ILE A 95 -1.13 -17.36 -2.01
CA ILE A 95 -1.57 -16.76 -0.75
C ILE A 95 -0.35 -16.24 -0.02
N VAL A 96 -0.37 -14.94 0.30
CA VAL A 96 0.70 -14.24 1.03
C VAL A 96 0.13 -13.68 2.32
N LYS A 97 0.69 -14.08 3.45
CA LYS A 97 0.34 -13.47 4.75
C LYS A 97 0.85 -12.03 4.77
N GLN A 98 -0.05 -11.08 4.93
CA GLN A 98 0.25 -9.67 4.99
C GLN A 98 -0.18 -9.08 6.33
N THR A 99 0.67 -8.25 6.92
CA THR A 99 0.32 -7.39 8.06
C THR A 99 0.67 -5.97 7.68
N GLY A 100 -0.27 -5.06 7.86
CA GLY A 100 -0.08 -3.64 7.59
C GLY A 100 -0.56 -2.77 8.74
N PHE A 101 -0.12 -1.52 8.74
CA PHE A 101 -0.62 -0.50 9.64
C PHE A 101 -0.55 0.87 8.97
N GLU A 102 -1.57 1.67 9.19
CA GLU A 102 -1.84 2.89 8.45
C GLU A 102 -2.27 4.00 9.41
N ILE A 103 -1.94 5.25 9.04
CA ILE A 103 -2.49 6.45 9.67
C ILE A 103 -3.35 7.15 8.62
N PHE A 104 -4.63 7.28 8.89
CA PHE A 104 -5.60 7.95 8.04
C PHE A 104 -6.05 9.27 8.64
N GLY A 105 -6.60 10.15 7.79
CA GLY A 105 -7.21 11.41 8.17
C GLY A 105 -6.31 12.61 7.93
N ILE A 106 -6.84 13.79 8.26
CA ILE A 106 -6.12 15.05 8.07
C ILE A 106 -5.04 15.17 9.15
N SER A 107 -3.79 15.24 8.70
CA SER A 107 -2.66 15.44 9.60
C SER A 107 -2.37 16.93 9.81
N LYS A 108 -2.26 17.34 11.08
CA LYS A 108 -1.75 18.66 11.45
C LYS A 108 -0.23 18.76 11.28
N ASN A 109 0.47 17.64 11.28
CA ASN A 109 1.93 17.56 11.13
C ASN A 109 2.30 16.24 10.43
N LYS A 110 2.43 16.28 9.11
CA LYS A 110 2.76 15.13 8.27
C LYS A 110 4.10 14.47 8.68
N ASN A 111 5.12 15.29 8.94
CA ASN A 111 6.45 14.80 9.31
C ASN A 111 6.42 13.99 10.61
N LYS A 112 5.54 14.36 11.55
CA LYS A 112 5.34 13.60 12.79
C LYS A 112 4.69 12.24 12.51
N ASP A 113 3.72 12.19 11.62
CA ASP A 113 3.03 10.95 11.23
C ASP A 113 3.98 10.01 10.48
N ASP A 114 4.74 10.53 9.53
CA ASP A 114 5.75 9.76 8.80
C ASP A 114 6.82 9.22 9.75
N SER A 115 7.31 10.06 10.66
CA SER A 115 8.26 9.64 11.70
C SER A 115 7.68 8.54 12.60
N GLU A 116 6.41 8.61 12.95
CA GLU A 116 5.74 7.59 13.76
C GLU A 116 5.64 6.23 13.04
N ILE A 117 5.30 6.25 11.75
CA ILE A 117 5.28 5.03 10.91
C ILE A 117 6.67 4.41 10.84
N ILE A 118 7.71 5.23 10.56
CA ILE A 118 9.10 4.76 10.47
C ILE A 118 9.56 4.16 11.80
N GLN A 119 9.35 4.87 12.91
CA GLN A 119 9.74 4.39 14.23
C GLN A 119 9.02 3.10 14.63
N THR A 120 7.71 3.00 14.32
CA THR A 120 6.93 1.79 14.58
C THR A 120 7.46 0.62 13.75
N SER A 121 7.77 0.85 12.47
CA SER A 121 8.40 -0.15 11.60
C SER A 121 9.73 -0.65 12.18
N ILE A 122 10.60 0.26 12.59
CA ILE A 122 11.90 -0.08 13.21
C ILE A 122 11.70 -0.91 14.49
N LYS A 123 10.72 -0.54 15.35
CA LYS A 123 10.41 -1.32 16.56
C LYS A 123 9.96 -2.74 16.22
N LEU A 124 9.13 -2.91 15.19
CA LEU A 124 8.70 -4.23 14.73
C LEU A 124 9.87 -5.07 14.23
N PHE A 125 10.75 -4.49 13.41
CA PHE A 125 11.94 -5.19 12.91
C PHE A 125 12.90 -5.58 14.04
N ARG A 126 13.18 -4.67 14.98
CA ARG A 126 14.06 -4.95 16.13
C ARG A 126 13.54 -6.07 17.04
N LYS A 127 12.22 -6.27 17.11
CA LYS A 127 11.57 -7.35 17.87
C LYS A 127 11.38 -8.63 17.05
N SER A 128 11.67 -8.59 15.75
CA SER A 128 11.74 -9.79 14.91
C SER A 128 13.11 -10.45 15.06
N ASN A 129 13.20 -11.71 14.63
CA ASN A 129 14.50 -12.42 14.62
C ASN A 129 15.44 -11.95 13.50
N TYR A 130 15.07 -10.91 12.77
CA TYR A 130 15.93 -10.31 11.75
C TYR A 130 16.95 -9.39 12.41
N THR A 131 18.21 -9.79 12.36
CA THR A 131 19.32 -9.06 13.00
C THR A 131 19.89 -7.94 12.13
N LYS A 132 19.63 -7.98 10.81
CA LYS A 132 20.10 -6.97 9.85
C LYS A 132 18.92 -6.46 9.04
N CYS A 133 18.68 -5.17 9.08
CA CYS A 133 17.75 -4.49 8.19
C CYS A 133 18.37 -3.20 7.66
N LYS A 134 18.08 -2.87 6.41
CA LYS A 134 18.46 -1.59 5.78
C LYS A 134 17.19 -0.78 5.59
N LEU A 135 17.17 0.43 6.12
CA LEU A 135 16.09 1.39 5.90
C LEU A 135 16.46 2.29 4.72
N ASN A 136 15.71 2.20 3.64
CA ASN A 136 15.81 3.15 2.53
C ASN A 136 14.65 4.15 2.64
N ILE A 137 14.97 5.43 2.67
CA ILE A 137 13.98 6.52 2.70
C ILE A 137 14.16 7.32 1.41
N SER A 138 13.05 7.53 0.70
CA SER A 138 13.00 8.39 -0.48
C SER A 138 11.85 9.37 -0.36
N ASN A 139 11.98 10.51 -1.02
CA ASN A 139 10.94 11.52 -1.08
C ASN A 139 10.69 11.89 -2.55
N ILE A 140 9.47 11.69 -3.02
CA ILE A 140 9.05 12.00 -4.39
C ILE A 140 9.23 13.49 -4.73
N GLU A 141 9.16 14.38 -3.73
CA GLU A 141 9.35 15.81 -3.94
C GLU A 141 10.75 16.15 -4.46
N ILE A 142 11.77 15.35 -4.13
CA ILE A 142 13.12 15.52 -4.70
C ILE A 142 13.06 15.36 -6.22
N PHE A 143 12.37 14.32 -6.69
CA PHE A 143 12.17 14.07 -8.11
C PHE A 143 11.34 15.19 -8.76
N ASN A 144 10.23 15.60 -8.14
CA ASN A 144 9.38 16.67 -8.64
C ASN A 144 10.18 17.96 -8.82
N VAL A 145 10.98 18.36 -7.83
CA VAL A 145 11.83 19.56 -7.89
C VAL A 145 12.87 19.44 -9.00
N LEU A 146 13.48 18.27 -9.19
CA LEU A 146 14.43 18.07 -10.28
C LEU A 146 13.77 18.21 -11.65
N VAL A 147 12.60 17.60 -11.86
CA VAL A 147 11.83 17.72 -13.11
C VAL A 147 11.42 19.16 -13.36
N ASP A 148 10.98 19.90 -12.33
CA ASP A 148 10.57 21.31 -12.47
C ASP A 148 11.71 22.26 -12.83
N LYS A 149 12.94 21.89 -12.50
CA LYS A 149 14.15 22.64 -12.88
C LYS A 149 14.64 22.36 -14.30
N THR A 150 14.05 21.39 -15.00
CA THR A 150 14.40 21.13 -16.41
C THR A 150 13.81 22.21 -17.32
N SER A 151 14.45 22.44 -18.47
CA SER A 151 13.94 23.32 -19.53
C SER A 151 12.80 22.72 -20.36
N LEU A 152 12.29 21.53 -19.98
CA LEU A 152 11.22 20.84 -20.68
C LEU A 152 9.90 21.63 -20.61
N PRO A 153 9.08 21.64 -21.68
CA PRO A 153 7.74 22.19 -21.65
C PRO A 153 6.89 21.56 -20.52
N ASN A 154 5.98 22.34 -19.93
CA ASN A 154 5.18 21.91 -18.78
C ASN A 154 4.45 20.58 -19.03
N ARG A 155 3.88 20.39 -20.24
CA ARG A 155 3.21 19.13 -20.62
C ARG A 155 4.10 17.89 -20.45
N TRP A 156 5.40 18.01 -20.74
CA TRP A 156 6.37 16.93 -20.62
C TRP A 156 6.74 16.70 -19.15
N ARG A 157 6.96 17.76 -18.39
CA ARG A 157 7.22 17.64 -16.94
C ARG A 157 6.09 16.92 -16.22
N GLU A 158 4.84 17.29 -16.47
CA GLU A 158 3.66 16.61 -15.90
C GLU A 158 3.54 15.15 -16.35
N LYS A 159 3.88 14.86 -17.61
CA LYS A 159 3.88 13.50 -18.12
C LYS A 159 4.94 12.63 -17.45
N ILE A 160 6.15 13.15 -17.27
CA ILE A 160 7.26 12.50 -16.57
C ILE A 160 6.87 12.23 -15.10
N LYS A 161 6.35 13.24 -14.38
CA LYS A 161 5.89 13.07 -12.99
C LYS A 161 4.82 12.01 -12.85
N ARG A 162 3.85 11.95 -13.76
CA ARG A 162 2.77 10.97 -13.76
C ARG A 162 3.26 9.54 -13.96
N HIS A 163 4.31 9.35 -14.73
CA HIS A 163 4.85 8.04 -15.10
C HIS A 163 6.11 7.65 -14.34
N PHE A 164 6.45 8.36 -13.26
CA PHE A 164 7.66 8.14 -12.45
C PHE A 164 7.93 6.67 -12.07
N SER A 165 6.89 5.89 -11.82
CA SER A 165 7.02 4.48 -11.42
C SER A 165 7.03 3.49 -12.58
N ARG A 166 7.03 3.96 -13.84
CA ARG A 166 7.01 3.12 -15.03
C ARG A 166 8.35 3.20 -15.74
N GLU A 167 9.22 2.24 -15.43
CA GLU A 167 10.59 2.17 -15.98
C GLU A 167 10.58 2.10 -17.51
N GLU A 168 9.73 1.22 -18.07
CA GLU A 168 9.53 1.08 -19.53
C GLU A 168 9.19 2.38 -20.24
N TYR A 169 8.52 3.32 -19.57
CA TYR A 169 8.13 4.59 -20.17
C TYR A 169 9.32 5.53 -20.39
N PHE A 170 10.37 5.41 -19.58
CA PHE A 170 11.58 6.23 -19.71
C PHE A 170 12.55 5.70 -20.75
N GLU A 171 12.40 4.43 -21.17
CA GLU A 171 13.17 3.83 -22.27
C GLU A 171 12.64 4.25 -23.64
N GLU A 172 11.36 4.69 -23.70
CA GLU A 172 10.69 5.15 -24.94
C GLU A 172 10.76 6.68 -25.15
N LEU A 173 11.34 7.44 -24.21
CA LEU A 173 11.49 8.90 -24.28
C LEU A 173 12.81 9.32 -24.92
#